data_7cc5dd37bf633f500f9abb8b5e1b3cfb
#
_entry.id   7cc5dd37bf633f500f9abb8b5e1b3cfb
#
_cell.length_a   1.000
_cell.length_b   1.000
_cell.length_c   1.000
_cell.angle_alpha   90.00
_cell.angle_beta   90.00
_cell.angle_gamma   90.00
#
_symmetry.space_group_name_H-M   'P 1'
#
loop_
_entity.id
_entity.type
_entity.pdbx_description
1 polymer ?
#
loop_
_entity_poly.entity_id
_entity_poly.type
_entity_poly.pdbx_seq_one_letter_code
_entity_poly.pdbx_strand_id
1 'polypeptide(L)' 'MSETVKVGDDDFETAVLNADGVVLVDFWAEWCAPCKMIAPALEEIATDMQGKVTVAKLNIDDNPQTPSRYGVRGIPTLM' A
#
# COMPACT_ATOMS: atom_id res chain seq x y z
N MET A 1 -6.98 -15.97 -0.26
CA MET A 1 -5.76 -15.42 -0.88
C MET A 1 -5.90 -13.93 -1.10
N SER A 2 -4.86 -13.17 -0.80
CA SER A 2 -4.92 -11.72 -0.91
C SER A 2 -4.71 -11.25 -2.34
N GLU A 3 -5.52 -10.30 -2.79
CA GLU A 3 -5.32 -9.64 -4.08
C GLU A 3 -4.46 -8.37 -3.94
N THR A 4 -4.10 -7.99 -2.71
CA THR A 4 -3.19 -6.87 -2.50
C THR A 4 -1.75 -7.30 -2.77
N VAL A 5 -0.91 -6.34 -3.13
CA VAL A 5 0.50 -6.58 -3.47
C VAL A 5 1.37 -5.96 -2.39
N LYS A 6 2.32 -6.75 -1.87
CA LYS A 6 3.29 -6.26 -0.92
C LYS A 6 4.41 -5.53 -1.67
N VAL A 7 4.69 -4.28 -1.27
CA VAL A 7 5.79 -3.51 -1.84
C VAL A 7 6.68 -2.97 -0.72
N GLY A 8 7.91 -2.61 -1.06
CA GLY A 8 8.85 -2.05 -0.10
C GLY A 8 9.75 -1.02 -0.77
N ASP A 9 10.71 -0.49 0.00
CA ASP A 9 11.63 0.53 -0.49
C ASP A 9 12.38 0.07 -1.74
N ASP A 10 12.71 -1.21 -1.82
CA ASP A 10 13.54 -1.76 -2.90
C ASP A 10 12.78 -1.85 -4.23
N ASP A 11 11.48 -2.10 -4.20
CA ASP A 11 10.71 -2.32 -5.42
C ASP A 11 9.60 -1.30 -5.65
N PHE A 12 9.54 -0.26 -4.83
CA PHE A 12 8.47 0.75 -4.94
C PHE A 12 8.47 1.41 -6.31
N GLU A 13 9.64 1.78 -6.82
CA GLU A 13 9.75 2.41 -8.14
C GLU A 13 9.21 1.48 -9.23
N THR A 14 9.63 0.23 -9.23
CA THR A 14 9.21 -0.73 -10.24
C THR A 14 7.73 -1.08 -10.13
N ALA A 15 7.27 -1.35 -8.93
CA ALA A 15 5.92 -1.87 -8.71
C ALA A 15 4.85 -0.78 -8.74
N VAL A 16 5.21 0.46 -8.39
CA VAL A 16 4.24 1.55 -8.23
C VAL A 16 4.47 2.65 -9.26
N LEU A 17 5.66 3.26 -9.26
CA LEU A 17 5.91 4.43 -10.11
C LEU A 17 5.92 4.09 -11.59
N ASN A 18 6.39 2.88 -11.93
CA ASN A 18 6.46 2.42 -13.33
C ASN A 18 5.31 1.51 -13.72
N ALA A 19 4.28 1.40 -12.87
CA ALA A 19 3.12 0.57 -13.18
C ALA A 19 2.29 1.20 -14.30
N ASP A 20 1.67 0.35 -15.12
CA ASP A 20 0.88 0.79 -16.25
C ASP A 20 -0.53 1.26 -15.90
N GLY A 21 -0.98 1.05 -14.69
CA GLY A 21 -2.33 1.40 -14.28
C GLY A 21 -2.36 2.21 -13.01
N VAL A 22 -3.55 2.32 -12.46
CA VAL A 22 -3.74 3.01 -11.19
C VAL A 22 -3.29 2.12 -10.05
N VAL A 23 -2.44 2.66 -9.17
CA VAL A 23 -1.99 1.95 -7.98
C VAL A 23 -2.37 2.78 -6.75
N LEU A 24 -3.11 2.16 -5.86
CA LEU A 24 -3.45 2.74 -4.56
C LEU A 24 -2.44 2.19 -3.55
N VAL A 25 -1.66 3.07 -2.93
CA VAL A 25 -0.64 2.67 -1.97
C VAL A 25 -1.15 2.87 -0.56
N ASP A 26 -1.07 1.81 0.24
CA ASP A 26 -1.47 1.81 1.65
C ASP A 26 -0.20 1.72 2.51
N PHE A 27 0.10 2.79 3.24
CA PHE A 27 1.19 2.81 4.23
C PHE A 27 0.63 2.34 5.56
N TRP A 28 1.18 1.26 6.11
CA TRP A 28 0.62 0.61 7.30
C TRP A 28 1.72 0.07 8.21
N ALA A 29 1.32 -0.37 9.40
CA ALA A 29 2.21 -1.06 10.34
C ALA A 29 1.40 -2.04 11.19
N GLU A 30 2.09 -3.05 11.72
CA GLU A 30 1.45 -4.07 12.57
C GLU A 30 0.82 -3.50 13.84
N TRP A 31 1.41 -2.45 14.40
CA TRP A 31 0.91 -1.83 15.63
C TRP A 31 -0.24 -0.85 15.37
N CYS A 32 -0.59 -0.64 14.14
CA CYS A 32 -1.60 0.36 13.78
C CYS A 32 -2.99 -0.28 13.71
N ALA A 33 -3.79 -0.11 14.76
CA ALA A 33 -5.14 -0.66 14.78
C ALA A 33 -6.05 -0.11 13.68
N PRO A 34 -6.07 1.22 13.40
CA PRO A 34 -6.86 1.73 12.27
C PRO A 34 -6.43 1.13 10.93
N CYS A 35 -5.14 0.85 10.73
CA CYS A 35 -4.67 0.19 9.52
C CYS A 35 -5.32 -1.18 9.35
N LYS A 36 -5.40 -1.93 10.45
CA LYS A 36 -6.00 -3.27 10.43
C LYS A 36 -7.50 -3.20 10.22
N MET A 37 -8.14 -2.14 10.67
CA MET A 37 -9.58 -1.96 10.48
C MET A 37 -9.95 -1.71 9.03
N ILE A 38 -9.09 -1.05 8.25
CA ILE A 38 -9.37 -0.79 6.84
C ILE A 38 -8.88 -1.91 5.91
N ALA A 39 -8.08 -2.83 6.42
CA ALA A 39 -7.50 -3.91 5.60
C ALA A 39 -8.58 -4.73 4.86
N PRO A 40 -9.69 -5.14 5.48
CA PRO A 40 -10.73 -5.86 4.73
C PRO A 40 -11.33 -5.04 3.58
N ALA A 41 -11.51 -3.73 3.77
CA ALA A 41 -12.03 -2.86 2.71
C ALA A 41 -11.06 -2.77 1.54
N LEU A 42 -9.75 -2.71 1.84
CA LEU A 42 -8.72 -2.67 0.80
C LEU A 42 -8.66 -3.98 0.02
N GLU A 43 -8.83 -5.12 0.71
CA GLU A 43 -8.91 -6.42 0.05
C GLU A 43 -10.11 -6.48 -0.89
N GLU A 44 -11.23 -5.94 -0.46
CA GLU A 44 -12.44 -5.91 -1.27
C GLU A 44 -12.25 -5.03 -2.51
N ILE A 45 -11.62 -3.87 -2.35
CA ILE A 45 -11.31 -2.98 -3.48
C ILE A 45 -10.37 -3.68 -4.45
N ALA A 46 -9.33 -4.35 -3.94
CA ALA A 46 -8.37 -5.06 -4.78
C ALA A 46 -9.05 -6.14 -5.62
N THR A 47 -10.00 -6.85 -5.02
CA THR A 47 -10.75 -7.90 -5.71
C THR A 47 -11.72 -7.31 -6.72
N ASP A 48 -12.52 -6.33 -6.30
CA ASP A 48 -13.57 -5.75 -7.14
C ASP A 48 -13.02 -4.98 -8.33
N MET A 49 -11.86 -4.35 -8.14
CA MET A 49 -11.23 -3.51 -9.17
C MET A 49 -10.07 -4.20 -9.86
N GLN A 50 -9.99 -5.52 -9.74
CA GLN A 50 -8.92 -6.31 -10.35
C GLN A 50 -8.84 -6.01 -11.84
N GLY A 51 -7.62 -5.73 -12.31
CA GLY A 51 -7.39 -5.31 -13.70
C GLY A 51 -7.53 -3.81 -13.93
N LYS A 52 -8.09 -3.06 -12.97
CA LYS A 52 -8.26 -1.60 -13.07
C LYS A 52 -7.45 -0.85 -12.04
N VAL A 53 -7.40 -1.36 -10.81
CA VAL A 53 -6.66 -0.77 -9.70
C VAL A 53 -5.88 -1.86 -9.01
N THR A 54 -4.61 -1.57 -8.75
CA THR A 54 -3.76 -2.43 -7.92
C THR A 54 -3.65 -1.78 -6.54
N VAL A 55 -3.88 -2.55 -5.49
CA VAL A 55 -3.67 -2.08 -4.13
C VAL A 55 -2.32 -2.59 -3.64
N ALA A 56 -1.39 -1.68 -3.42
CA ALA A 56 -0.05 -1.98 -2.94
C ALA A 56 0.05 -1.61 -1.46
N LYS A 57 0.56 -2.53 -0.64
CA LYS A 57 0.70 -2.32 0.80
C LYS A 57 2.17 -2.23 1.15
N LEU A 58 2.55 -1.15 1.84
CA LEU A 58 3.91 -0.91 2.27
C LEU A 58 3.97 -0.78 3.79
N ASN A 59 4.71 -1.70 4.43
CA ASN A 59 4.93 -1.66 5.87
C ASN A 59 6.02 -0.64 6.17
N ILE A 60 5.69 0.41 6.93
CA ILE A 60 6.61 1.53 7.18
C ILE A 60 7.75 1.17 8.14
N ASP A 61 7.57 0.14 8.98
CA ASP A 61 8.63 -0.27 9.91
C ASP A 61 9.76 -0.97 9.17
N ASP A 62 9.41 -1.77 8.17
CA ASP A 62 10.38 -2.47 7.35
C ASP A 62 10.93 -1.62 6.22
N ASN A 63 10.22 -0.56 5.84
CA ASN A 63 10.51 0.24 4.66
C ASN A 63 10.36 1.73 4.97
N PRO A 64 11.30 2.32 5.73
CA PRO A 64 11.15 3.71 6.20
C PRO A 64 11.47 4.77 5.15
N GLN A 65 12.17 4.43 4.08
CA GLN A 65 12.62 5.42 3.10
C GLN A 65 11.46 5.98 2.25
N THR A 66 10.58 5.12 1.79
CA THR A 66 9.47 5.54 0.92
C THR A 66 8.50 6.48 1.64
N PRO A 67 8.00 6.17 2.85
CA PRO A 67 7.13 7.12 3.53
C PRO A 67 7.81 8.45 3.84
N SER A 68 9.11 8.42 4.15
CA SER A 68 9.86 9.65 4.37
C SER A 68 9.92 10.51 3.10
N ARG A 69 10.13 9.88 1.96
CA ARG A 69 10.22 10.55 0.66
C ARG A 69 8.91 11.28 0.32
N TYR A 70 7.79 10.71 0.66
CA TYR A 70 6.47 11.27 0.33
C TYR A 70 5.84 12.04 1.47
N GLY A 71 6.58 12.28 2.53
CA GLY A 71 6.11 13.09 3.65
C GLY A 71 4.99 12.46 4.46
N VAL A 72 4.95 11.13 4.52
CA VAL A 72 3.97 10.41 5.30
C VAL A 72 4.30 10.57 6.79
N ARG A 73 3.39 11.18 7.54
CA ARG A 73 3.60 11.49 8.96
C ARG A 73 2.74 10.66 9.90
N GLY A 74 1.72 10.05 9.38
CA GLY A 74 0.81 9.24 10.17
C GLY A 74 0.22 8.13 9.34
N ILE A 75 -0.25 7.08 9.98
CA ILE A 75 -0.86 5.94 9.30
C ILE A 75 -2.22 5.62 9.92
N PRO A 76 -3.13 5.06 9.14
CA PRO A 76 -2.98 4.73 7.72
C PRO A 76 -2.92 5.98 6.84
N THR A 77 -2.15 5.88 5.76
CA THR A 77 -2.12 6.90 4.72
C THR A 77 -2.30 6.19 3.39
N LEU A 78 -3.21 6.69 2.58
CA LEU A 78 -3.48 6.16 1.24
C LEU A 78 -3.08 7.20 0.19
N MET A 79 -2.42 6.74 -0.87
CA MET A 79 -1.98 7.59 -1.96
C MET A 79 -2.42 7.06 -3.30
#